data_021d955b75c5595cec319afc92184e82
#
_entry.id   021d955b75c5595cec319afc92184e82
#
_cell.length_a   1.000
_cell.length_b   1.000
_cell.length_c   1.000
_cell.angle_alpha   90.00
_cell.angle_beta   90.00
_cell.angle_gamma   90.00
#
_symmetry.space_group_name_H-M   'P 1'
#
loop_
_entity.id
_entity.type
_entity.pdbx_description
1 polymer ?
#
loop_
_entity_poly.entity_id
_entity_poly.type
_entity_poly.pdbx_seq_one_letter_code
_entity_poly.pdbx_strand_id
1 'polypeptide(L)'
;MADDKQDIRDTFYDLVNMQPKELEEWLETDESKSVGQDAGDGDAKGHKSGRRIVEIKNKNKDDYTDDDYDHMQKTNSYIKRHKAQGPDSDVKESDWRYSLMNWGYDPCKEQNC
;
A
#
# COMPACT_ATOMS: atom_id res chain seq x y z
N MET A 1 -2.17 11.01 -21.84
CA MET A 1 -0.85 10.90 -21.23
C MET A 1 -0.94 9.98 -20.04
N ALA A 2 -0.03 9.02 -19.99
CA ALA A 2 -0.08 7.99 -18.96
C ALA A 2 0.14 8.55 -17.55
N ASP A 3 0.71 9.73 -17.44
CA ASP A 3 1.02 10.33 -16.16
C ASP A 3 0.00 11.37 -15.72
N ASP A 4 -1.15 11.36 -16.35
CA ASP A 4 -2.23 12.22 -15.95
C ASP A 4 -2.65 11.92 -14.52
N LYS A 5 -2.97 12.95 -13.78
CA LYS A 5 -3.40 12.80 -12.38
C LYS A 5 -4.59 11.87 -12.24
N GLN A 6 -5.51 11.94 -13.20
CA GLN A 6 -6.67 11.05 -13.18
C GLN A 6 -6.25 9.58 -13.31
N ASP A 7 -5.31 9.31 -14.21
CA ASP A 7 -4.81 7.94 -14.40
C ASP A 7 -4.11 7.42 -13.14
N ILE A 8 -3.31 8.28 -12.51
CA ILE A 8 -2.63 7.92 -11.27
C ILE A 8 -3.64 7.59 -10.19
N ARG A 9 -4.67 8.41 -10.04
CA ARG A 9 -5.71 8.20 -9.04
C ARG A 9 -6.50 6.93 -9.32
N ASP A 10 -6.89 6.71 -10.57
CA ASP A 10 -7.66 5.53 -10.94
C ASP A 10 -6.88 4.25 -10.67
N THR A 11 -5.59 4.25 -11.01
CA THR A 11 -4.71 3.12 -10.73
C THR A 11 -4.57 2.90 -9.22
N PHE A 12 -4.42 3.97 -8.48
CA PHE A 12 -4.29 3.90 -7.02
C PHE A 12 -5.52 3.26 -6.40
N TYR A 13 -6.71 3.69 -6.79
CA TYR A 13 -7.94 3.10 -6.26
C TYR A 13 -8.13 1.66 -6.68
N ASP A 14 -7.64 1.30 -7.87
CA ASP A 14 -7.72 -0.07 -8.35
C ASP A 14 -6.78 -1.00 -7.57
N LEU A 15 -5.56 -0.53 -7.31
CA LEU A 15 -4.56 -1.35 -6.63
C LEU A 15 -4.75 -1.38 -5.11
N VAL A 16 -5.05 -0.24 -4.50
CA VAL A 16 -5.22 -0.15 -3.06
C VAL A 16 -6.60 -0.67 -2.68
N ASN A 17 -6.68 -1.97 -2.43
CA ASN A 17 -7.95 -2.64 -2.20
C ASN A 17 -8.33 -2.75 -0.72
N MET A 18 -7.53 -2.19 0.18
CA MET A 18 -7.85 -2.13 1.59
C MET A 18 -8.56 -0.82 1.92
N GLN A 19 -9.63 -0.92 2.72
CA GLN A 19 -10.34 0.28 3.17
C GLN A 19 -9.48 1.06 4.16
N PRO A 20 -9.67 2.38 4.30
CA PRO A 20 -8.86 3.17 5.24
C PRO A 20 -8.83 2.61 6.65
N LYS A 21 -9.99 2.22 7.17
CA LYS A 21 -10.06 1.67 8.52
C LYS A 21 -9.35 0.32 8.62
N GLU A 22 -9.49 -0.49 7.59
CA GLU A 22 -8.83 -1.80 7.52
C GLU A 22 -7.32 -1.63 7.53
N LEU A 23 -6.82 -0.69 6.76
CA LEU A 23 -5.39 -0.41 6.70
C LEU A 23 -4.88 0.14 8.02
N GLU A 24 -5.63 1.04 8.66
CA GLU A 24 -5.25 1.55 9.98
C GLU A 24 -5.08 0.42 10.99
N GLU A 25 -6.03 -0.49 11.03
CA GLU A 25 -5.97 -1.62 11.94
C GLU A 25 -4.79 -2.53 11.63
N TRP A 26 -4.55 -2.76 10.34
CA TRP A 26 -3.41 -3.57 9.92
C TRP A 26 -2.08 -2.97 10.38
N LEU A 27 -1.93 -1.65 10.22
CA LEU A 27 -0.70 -0.96 10.56
C LEU A 27 -0.36 -1.03 12.05
N GLU A 28 -1.33 -1.37 12.89
CA GLU A 28 -1.11 -1.53 14.33
C GLU A 28 -0.70 -2.93 14.72
N THR A 29 -0.71 -3.89 13.78
CA THR A 29 -0.35 -5.26 14.07
C THR A 29 1.16 -5.44 14.13
N ASP A 30 1.59 -6.49 14.83
CA ASP A 30 3.00 -6.84 14.91
C ASP A 30 3.54 -7.27 13.55
N GLU A 31 2.71 -7.95 12.76
CA GLU A 31 3.09 -8.40 11.43
C GLU A 31 3.43 -7.23 10.54
N SER A 32 2.61 -6.19 10.57
CA SER A 32 2.87 -4.98 9.79
C SER A 32 4.19 -4.34 10.20
N LYS A 33 4.40 -4.23 11.50
CA LYS A 33 5.60 -3.59 12.03
C LYS A 33 6.86 -4.41 11.75
N SER A 34 6.74 -5.73 11.74
CA SER A 34 7.89 -6.60 11.54
C SER A 34 8.47 -6.50 10.13
N VAL A 35 7.60 -6.43 9.11
CA VAL A 35 8.07 -6.35 7.73
C VAL A 35 8.35 -4.93 7.28
N GLY A 36 7.84 -3.95 8.03
CA GLY A 36 8.05 -2.57 7.69
C GLY A 36 9.32 -1.99 8.26
N GLN A 37 10.06 -2.75 9.06
CA GLN A 37 11.25 -2.24 9.71
C GLN A 37 12.42 -2.13 8.76
N ASP A 38 12.95 -0.93 8.68
CA ASP A 38 14.18 -0.68 7.95
C ASP A 38 15.31 -0.66 8.97
N ALA A 39 16.40 -1.34 8.65
CA ALA A 39 17.52 -1.45 9.58
C ALA A 39 18.03 -0.06 9.98
N GLY A 40 17.87 0.28 11.23
CA GLY A 40 18.42 1.51 11.77
C GLY A 40 17.50 2.71 11.75
N ASP A 41 16.32 2.57 11.16
CA ASP A 41 15.35 3.67 11.14
C ASP A 41 14.18 3.30 12.03
N GLY A 42 13.87 4.11 13.00
CA GLY A 42 12.80 3.81 13.92
C GLY A 42 11.43 3.68 13.30
N ASP A 43 11.25 4.28 12.13
CA ASP A 43 9.99 4.23 11.39
C ASP A 43 10.22 3.65 10.02
N ALA A 44 9.65 2.50 9.77
CA ALA A 44 9.81 1.83 8.50
C ALA A 44 9.11 2.58 7.38
N LYS A 45 9.77 2.59 6.23
CA LYS A 45 9.27 3.26 5.05
C LYS A 45 7.87 2.80 4.65
N GLY A 46 7.66 1.48 4.67
CA GLY A 46 6.35 0.93 4.33
C GLY A 46 5.27 1.34 5.31
N HIS A 47 5.61 1.40 6.59
CA HIS A 47 4.66 1.78 7.61
C HIS A 47 4.24 3.26 7.48
N LYS A 48 5.20 4.12 7.21
CA LYS A 48 4.92 5.53 6.95
C LYS A 48 4.05 5.70 5.72
N SER A 49 4.34 4.93 4.68
CA SER A 49 3.57 4.96 3.45
C SER A 49 2.13 4.55 3.71
N GLY A 50 1.92 3.51 4.51
CA GLY A 50 0.57 3.06 4.84
C GLY A 50 -0.25 4.13 5.54
N ARG A 51 0.36 4.84 6.49
CA ARG A 51 -0.33 5.93 7.15
C ARG A 51 -0.72 7.03 6.17
N ARG A 52 0.18 7.35 5.25
CA ARG A 52 -0.09 8.36 4.23
C ARG A 52 -1.24 7.91 3.32
N ILE A 53 -1.27 6.64 2.97
CA ILE A 53 -2.34 6.08 2.13
C ILE A 53 -3.69 6.22 2.84
N VAL A 54 -3.74 5.96 4.15
CA VAL A 54 -4.96 6.14 4.92
C VAL A 54 -5.43 7.60 4.83
N GLU A 55 -4.52 8.55 5.01
CA GLU A 55 -4.85 9.96 4.91
C GLU A 55 -5.41 10.31 3.55
N ILE A 56 -4.77 9.81 2.49
CA ILE A 56 -5.18 10.08 1.12
C ILE A 56 -6.59 9.53 0.87
N LYS A 57 -6.85 8.30 1.30
CA LYS A 57 -8.14 7.68 1.06
C LYS A 57 -9.27 8.34 1.85
N ASN A 58 -8.94 9.03 2.92
CA ASN A 58 -9.93 9.77 3.71
C ASN A 58 -10.21 11.17 3.18
N LYS A 59 -9.41 11.65 2.24
CA LYS A 59 -9.64 12.96 1.62
C LYS A 59 -10.70 12.88 0.54
N ASN A 60 -11.35 14.03 0.30
CA ASN A 60 -12.20 14.17 -0.88
C ASN A 60 -11.35 14.24 -2.13
N LYS A 61 -11.89 13.76 -3.24
CA LYS A 61 -11.15 13.72 -4.51
C LYS A 61 -10.66 15.09 -4.94
N ASP A 62 -11.38 16.14 -4.58
CA ASP A 62 -11.01 17.51 -4.97
C ASP A 62 -9.93 18.12 -4.10
N ASP A 63 -9.59 17.45 -3.00
CA ASP A 63 -8.63 17.97 -2.02
C ASP A 63 -7.24 17.38 -2.17
N TYR A 64 -7.01 16.56 -3.16
CA TYR A 64 -5.68 15.95 -3.36
C TYR A 64 -4.66 16.99 -3.80
N THR A 65 -3.51 16.95 -3.15
CA THR A 65 -2.38 17.83 -3.47
C THR A 65 -1.42 17.13 -4.42
N ASP A 66 -0.46 17.89 -4.96
CA ASP A 66 0.58 17.30 -5.79
C ASP A 66 1.38 16.26 -5.01
N ASP A 67 1.62 16.50 -3.72
CA ASP A 67 2.30 15.53 -2.87
C ASP A 67 1.49 14.23 -2.75
N ASP A 68 0.17 14.35 -2.67
CA ASP A 68 -0.69 13.17 -2.61
C ASP A 68 -0.56 12.35 -3.89
N TYR A 69 -0.56 13.00 -5.04
CA TYR A 69 -0.40 12.30 -6.32
C TYR A 69 0.97 11.68 -6.46
N ASP A 70 2.01 12.33 -5.97
CA ASP A 70 3.35 11.75 -5.95
C ASP A 70 3.36 10.46 -5.14
N HIS A 71 2.71 10.48 -3.99
CA HIS A 71 2.66 9.29 -3.14
C HIS A 71 1.83 8.18 -3.78
N MET A 72 0.72 8.54 -4.43
CA MET A 72 -0.08 7.57 -5.17
C MET A 72 0.75 6.88 -6.24
N GLN A 73 1.56 7.66 -6.97
CA GLN A 73 2.40 7.12 -8.03
C GLN A 73 3.46 6.17 -7.46
N LYS A 74 4.08 6.55 -6.35
CA LYS A 74 5.05 5.67 -5.66
C LYS A 74 4.38 4.38 -5.21
N THR A 75 3.18 4.49 -4.66
CA THR A 75 2.41 3.34 -4.21
C THR A 75 2.10 2.42 -5.37
N ASN A 76 1.62 2.97 -6.47
CA ASN A 76 1.29 2.20 -7.67
C ASN A 76 2.50 1.45 -8.19
N SER A 77 3.65 2.12 -8.26
CA SER A 77 4.88 1.52 -8.74
C SER A 77 5.36 0.40 -7.81
N TYR A 78 5.30 0.64 -6.51
CA TYR A 78 5.71 -0.36 -5.52
C TYR A 78 4.86 -1.61 -5.63
N ILE A 79 3.54 -1.43 -5.65
CA ILE A 79 2.62 -2.58 -5.68
C ILE A 79 2.83 -3.39 -6.95
N LYS A 80 2.92 -2.74 -8.11
CA LYS A 80 3.09 -3.43 -9.38
C LYS A 80 4.38 -4.25 -9.41
N ARG A 81 5.47 -3.67 -8.93
CA ARG A 81 6.76 -4.34 -8.92
C ARG A 81 6.79 -5.48 -7.91
N HIS A 82 6.31 -5.22 -6.69
CA HIS A 82 6.38 -6.21 -5.62
C HIS A 82 5.39 -7.36 -5.86
N LYS A 83 4.25 -7.05 -6.44
CA LYS A 83 3.23 -8.04 -6.77
C LYS A 83 3.76 -9.13 -7.68
N ALA A 84 4.69 -8.78 -8.57
CA ALA A 84 5.26 -9.73 -9.52
C ALA A 84 6.26 -10.70 -8.88
N GLN A 85 6.64 -10.48 -7.63
CA GLN A 85 7.68 -11.24 -6.95
C GLN A 85 7.14 -12.21 -5.90
N GLY A 86 5.86 -12.51 -5.96
CA GLY A 86 5.22 -13.31 -4.93
C GLY A 86 5.76 -14.73 -4.80
N PRO A 87 5.61 -15.33 -3.62
CA PRO A 87 5.99 -16.72 -3.40
C PRO A 87 5.04 -17.69 -4.07
N ASP A 88 5.49 -18.92 -4.25
CA ASP A 88 4.67 -19.97 -4.85
C ASP A 88 3.68 -20.58 -3.86
N SER A 89 3.93 -20.43 -2.57
CA SER A 89 3.10 -21.03 -1.54
C SER A 89 3.11 -20.17 -0.28
N ASP A 90 2.20 -20.48 0.64
CA ASP A 90 2.11 -19.80 1.93
C ASP A 90 1.94 -18.28 1.81
N VAL A 91 1.17 -17.87 0.83
CA VAL A 91 0.94 -16.43 0.54
C VAL A 91 0.34 -15.73 1.75
N LYS A 92 -0.61 -16.37 2.42
CA LYS A 92 -1.37 -15.73 3.50
C LYS A 92 -0.50 -15.22 4.63
N GLU A 93 0.55 -15.97 4.99
CA GLU A 93 1.42 -15.62 6.11
C GLU A 93 2.81 -15.20 5.68
N SER A 94 2.96 -14.78 4.42
CA SER A 94 4.27 -14.41 3.89
C SER A 94 4.58 -12.93 4.16
N ASP A 95 5.86 -12.65 4.32
CA ASP A 95 6.34 -11.27 4.42
C ASP A 95 5.98 -10.48 3.17
N TRP A 96 5.92 -11.16 2.03
CA TRP A 96 5.51 -10.57 0.77
C TRP A 96 4.11 -9.96 0.87
N ARG A 97 3.16 -10.72 1.42
CA ARG A 97 1.79 -10.21 1.61
C ARG A 97 1.77 -9.06 2.61
N TYR A 98 2.48 -9.23 3.72
CA TYR A 98 2.50 -8.20 4.77
C TYR A 98 3.08 -6.89 4.27
N SER A 99 4.14 -6.96 3.47
CA SER A 99 4.73 -5.76 2.88
C SER A 99 3.76 -5.05 1.95
N LEU A 100 3.05 -5.80 1.13
CA LEU A 100 2.04 -5.23 0.24
C LEU A 100 0.89 -4.59 1.02
N MET A 101 0.47 -5.23 2.11
CA MET A 101 -0.60 -4.69 2.93
C MET A 101 -0.20 -3.35 3.58
N ASN A 102 1.08 -3.17 3.90
CA ASN A 102 1.55 -1.88 4.40
C ASN A 102 1.36 -0.77 3.36
N TRP A 103 1.29 -1.13 2.09
CA TRP A 103 1.02 -0.19 1.00
C TRP A 103 -0.44 -0.20 0.56
N GLY A 104 -1.30 -0.82 1.36
CA GLY A 104 -2.74 -0.80 1.12
C GLY A 104 -3.25 -1.83 0.15
N TYR A 105 -2.42 -2.78 -0.26
CA TYR A 105 -2.82 -3.83 -1.18
C TYR A 105 -2.77 -5.19 -0.50
N ASP A 106 -3.90 -5.88 -0.46
CA ASP A 106 -3.97 -7.23 0.09
C ASP A 106 -4.12 -8.22 -1.06
N PRO A 107 -3.05 -8.96 -1.40
CA PRO A 107 -3.13 -9.92 -2.50
C PRO A 107 -4.16 -11.03 -2.27
N CYS A 108 -4.49 -11.31 -1.01
CA CYS A 108 -5.48 -12.35 -0.70
C CYS A 108 -6.92 -11.94 -1.06
N LYS A 109 -7.15 -10.68 -1.36
CA LYS A 109 -8.45 -10.23 -1.86
C LYS A 109 -8.63 -10.53 -3.34
N GLU A 110 -7.53 -10.68 -4.07
CA GLU A 110 -7.56 -10.97 -5.50
C GLU A 110 -7.35 -12.44 -5.81
N GLN A 111 -6.64 -13.15 -4.96
CA GLN A 111 -6.38 -14.57 -5.13
C GLN A 111 -6.75 -15.32 -3.86
N ASN A 112 -7.06 -16.58 -4.00
CA ASN A 112 -7.38 -17.42 -2.86
C ASN A 112 -6.09 -17.75 -2.10
N CYS A 113 -6.07 -17.39 -0.83
CA CYS A 113 -4.94 -17.70 0.04
C CYS A 113 -5.15 -18.96 0.84
#